data_13c4d682389d1000904341deec1a3d44
#
_entry.id   13c4d682389d1000904341deec1a3d44
#
_cell.length_a   1.000
_cell.length_b   1.000
_cell.length_c   1.000
_cell.angle_alpha   90.00
_cell.angle_beta   90.00
_cell.angle_gamma   90.00
#
_symmetry.space_group_name_H-M   'P 1'
#
loop_
_entity.id
_entity.type
_entity.pdbx_description
1 polymer ?
#
loop_
_entity_poly.entity_id
_entity_poly.type
_entity_poly.pdbx_seq_one_letter_code
_entity_poly.pdbx_strand_id
1 'polypeptide(L)'
;MKATYEELSSFSERIKTHLFDKPLLFALCENTPGSLLGYTAFIANGAVPLMLDAKIDAGLLQDLLNIYQPNFIWLPDHITHVFKSEKKVFSEAGYSLHLLSSAEVALHQDLALLLTTSGSTGSPKLVRLSYKNIFANARSITQYLDIDEKERPVTSLPMHYSFGLSVINSHLISGATLLLTSLTLLEREFWNFAREQQVTSLSGVPYTFEMLHRLRFFRMNLPALKTLTQAGGKLSAGLIEDYCEQCRKSGKQFIVMYGQTEATARMSYLPFDRTPGKYGSIGVAIPGGTFILTDEEGKEVIDPEVDGELVYMGDNVSLGYAEEKSDLAKGDENRGTLRTGDIARRDKDGFYYITGRLKRFVKLYGNRVNLDAIEQLLRSRDEGEYVCAGIDDHLIIYTTHPGKREKIIHFLSEKTGINSQAFTVKEIPEIPKNSSGKILYTELSHL
;
A
#
# COMPACT_ATOMS: atom_id res chain seq x y z
N MET A 1 17.71 19.30 -4.99
CA MET A 1 16.84 20.50 -5.04
C MET A 1 16.16 20.62 -3.68
N LYS A 2 15.95 21.85 -3.19
CA LYS A 2 15.05 22.13 -2.06
C LYS A 2 13.88 22.92 -2.64
N ALA A 3 12.67 22.62 -2.23
CA ALA A 3 11.48 23.39 -2.59
C ALA A 3 10.75 23.79 -1.30
N THR A 4 10.32 25.04 -1.21
CA THR A 4 9.51 25.56 -0.12
C THR A 4 8.03 25.41 -0.45
N TYR A 5 7.14 25.59 0.52
CA TYR A 5 5.69 25.63 0.28
C TYR A 5 5.27 26.78 -0.65
N GLU A 6 6.03 27.91 -0.61
CA GLU A 6 5.83 29.03 -1.54
C GLU A 6 6.18 28.62 -2.98
N GLU A 7 7.27 27.87 -3.16
CA GLU A 7 7.64 27.33 -4.48
C GLU A 7 6.63 26.30 -4.99
N LEU A 8 6.03 25.47 -4.11
CA LEU A 8 4.92 24.59 -4.48
C LEU A 8 3.73 25.40 -5.02
N SER A 9 3.35 26.48 -4.34
CA SER A 9 2.28 27.38 -4.79
C SER A 9 2.60 28.06 -6.11
N SER A 10 3.81 28.62 -6.24
CA SER A 10 4.28 29.28 -7.45
C SER A 10 4.36 28.33 -8.66
N PHE A 11 4.81 27.10 -8.44
CA PHE A 11 4.82 26.06 -9.47
C PHE A 11 3.38 25.71 -9.91
N SER A 12 2.46 25.58 -8.95
CA SER A 12 1.04 25.30 -9.21
C SER A 12 0.42 26.37 -10.13
N GLU A 13 0.69 27.65 -9.90
CA GLU A 13 0.19 28.74 -10.75
C GLU A 13 0.81 28.73 -12.16
N ARG A 14 2.11 28.39 -12.27
CA ARG A 14 2.75 28.27 -13.60
C ARG A 14 2.16 27.16 -14.45
N ILE A 15 2.04 25.94 -13.89
CA ILE A 15 1.55 24.80 -14.66
C ILE A 15 0.06 24.91 -15.00
N LYS A 16 -0.73 25.60 -14.16
CA LYS A 16 -2.16 25.85 -14.35
C LYS A 16 -2.47 26.43 -15.73
N THR A 17 -1.65 27.34 -16.21
CA THR A 17 -1.84 28.01 -17.52
C THR A 17 -1.76 27.04 -18.71
N HIS A 18 -1.28 25.81 -18.51
CA HIS A 18 -1.14 24.77 -19.50
C HIS A 18 -2.20 23.66 -19.38
N LEU A 19 -3.01 23.69 -18.30
CA LEU A 19 -4.05 22.69 -18.04
C LEU A 19 -5.41 23.15 -18.56
N PHE A 20 -6.23 22.19 -18.98
CA PHE A 20 -7.65 22.40 -19.21
C PHE A 20 -8.41 22.47 -17.87
N ASP A 21 -9.72 22.73 -17.92
CA ASP A 21 -10.57 22.52 -16.77
C ASP A 21 -10.69 21.02 -16.49
N LYS A 22 -10.36 20.62 -15.26
CA LYS A 22 -10.43 19.25 -14.76
C LYS A 22 -9.91 18.14 -15.70
N PRO A 23 -8.64 18.20 -16.18
CA PRO A 23 -8.15 17.20 -17.12
C PRO A 23 -7.80 15.89 -16.41
N LEU A 24 -7.92 14.77 -17.15
CA LEU A 24 -7.31 13.50 -16.77
C LEU A 24 -5.84 13.51 -17.20
N LEU A 25 -4.93 13.14 -16.33
CA LEU A 25 -3.53 13.02 -16.66
C LEU A 25 -2.89 11.76 -16.04
N PHE A 26 -1.87 11.24 -16.72
CA PHE A 26 -1.03 10.19 -16.16
C PHE A 26 0.26 10.81 -15.60
N ALA A 27 0.60 10.46 -14.37
CA ALA A 27 1.82 10.92 -13.71
C ALA A 27 2.75 9.74 -13.47
N LEU A 28 3.85 9.68 -14.23
CA LEU A 28 4.91 8.69 -14.07
C LEU A 28 5.85 9.15 -12.95
N CYS A 29 5.78 8.49 -11.81
CA CYS A 29 6.31 8.96 -10.54
C CYS A 29 7.65 8.33 -10.18
N GLU A 30 8.56 9.16 -9.70
CA GLU A 30 9.73 8.81 -8.91
C GLU A 30 9.68 9.59 -7.58
N ASN A 31 10.47 9.18 -6.59
CA ASN A 31 10.57 9.93 -5.33
C ASN A 31 11.48 11.17 -5.51
N THR A 32 11.08 12.08 -6.37
CA THR A 32 11.82 13.28 -6.77
C THR A 32 11.00 14.56 -6.60
N PRO A 33 11.65 15.73 -6.49
CA PRO A 33 10.95 17.01 -6.39
C PRO A 33 9.99 17.27 -7.54
N GLY A 34 10.36 16.95 -8.79
CA GLY A 34 9.49 17.18 -9.94
C GLY A 34 8.21 16.36 -9.92
N SER A 35 8.29 15.13 -9.42
CA SER A 35 7.12 14.28 -9.20
C SER A 35 6.17 14.85 -8.12
N LEU A 36 6.73 15.31 -6.99
CA LEU A 36 5.97 15.90 -5.90
C LEU A 36 5.32 17.24 -6.31
N LEU A 37 6.08 18.10 -6.98
CA LEU A 37 5.58 19.38 -7.51
C LEU A 37 4.40 19.16 -8.47
N GLY A 38 4.55 18.21 -9.41
CA GLY A 38 3.46 17.83 -10.31
C GLY A 38 2.23 17.35 -9.55
N TYR A 39 2.38 16.35 -8.69
CA TYR A 39 1.26 15.82 -7.89
C TYR A 39 0.49 16.90 -7.15
N THR A 40 1.21 17.73 -6.38
CA THR A 40 0.57 18.78 -5.56
C THR A 40 -0.12 19.83 -6.42
N ALA A 41 0.50 20.22 -7.54
CA ALA A 41 -0.07 21.19 -8.46
C ALA A 41 -1.32 20.65 -9.19
N PHE A 42 -1.33 19.38 -9.59
CA PHE A 42 -2.49 18.76 -10.22
C PHE A 42 -3.67 18.71 -9.28
N ILE A 43 -3.47 18.23 -8.04
CA ILE A 43 -4.51 18.22 -7.02
C ILE A 43 -5.02 19.64 -6.75
N ALA A 44 -4.15 20.64 -6.60
CA ALA A 44 -4.53 22.02 -6.33
C ALA A 44 -5.31 22.70 -7.47
N ASN A 45 -5.05 22.31 -8.71
CA ASN A 45 -5.71 22.87 -9.92
C ASN A 45 -6.90 22.04 -10.42
N GLY A 46 -7.36 21.06 -9.66
CA GLY A 46 -8.54 20.27 -10.05
C GLY A 46 -8.29 19.21 -11.11
N ALA A 47 -7.05 19.03 -11.56
CA ALA A 47 -6.70 17.93 -12.44
C ALA A 47 -6.75 16.58 -11.71
N VAL A 48 -7.03 15.50 -12.44
CA VAL A 48 -7.13 14.15 -11.90
C VAL A 48 -5.92 13.32 -12.33
N PRO A 49 -4.86 13.19 -11.50
CA PRO A 49 -3.72 12.34 -11.82
C PRO A 49 -4.03 10.86 -11.59
N LEU A 50 -3.62 10.00 -12.51
CA LEU A 50 -3.34 8.60 -12.28
C LEU A 50 -1.86 8.46 -11.94
N MET A 51 -1.56 8.06 -10.71
CA MET A 51 -0.17 7.90 -10.24
C MET A 51 0.37 6.53 -10.64
N LEU A 52 1.44 6.51 -11.42
CA LEU A 52 2.06 5.29 -11.96
C LEU A 52 3.56 5.27 -11.65
N ASP A 53 4.15 4.09 -11.60
CA ASP A 53 5.60 3.95 -11.52
C ASP A 53 6.25 4.47 -12.82
N ALA A 54 7.31 5.28 -12.74
CA ALA A 54 8.08 5.69 -13.91
C ALA A 54 8.72 4.50 -14.66
N LYS A 55 8.84 3.35 -13.99
CA LYS A 55 9.34 2.08 -14.53
C LYS A 55 8.21 1.11 -14.93
N ILE A 56 6.98 1.60 -15.06
CA ILE A 56 5.83 0.77 -15.49
C ILE A 56 6.16 0.05 -16.81
N ASP A 57 5.71 -1.19 -16.94
CA ASP A 57 5.81 -1.94 -18.18
C ASP A 57 5.17 -1.19 -19.34
N ALA A 58 5.85 -1.15 -20.50
CA ALA A 58 5.42 -0.35 -21.64
C ALA A 58 4.09 -0.86 -22.23
N GLY A 59 3.84 -2.17 -22.22
CA GLY A 59 2.58 -2.77 -22.66
C GLY A 59 1.43 -2.36 -21.75
N LEU A 60 1.63 -2.48 -20.44
CA LEU A 60 0.62 -2.06 -19.44
C LEU A 60 0.33 -0.55 -19.53
N LEU A 61 1.36 0.29 -19.73
CA LEU A 61 1.16 1.72 -19.93
C LEU A 61 0.34 2.00 -21.19
N GLN A 62 0.64 1.29 -22.30
CA GLN A 62 -0.11 1.44 -23.54
C GLN A 62 -1.58 1.01 -23.40
N ASP A 63 -1.83 -0.07 -22.67
CA ASP A 63 -3.20 -0.53 -22.39
C ASP A 63 -3.97 0.52 -21.58
N LEU A 64 -3.37 1.07 -20.53
CA LEU A 64 -3.95 2.17 -19.76
C LEU A 64 -4.24 3.41 -20.61
N LEU A 65 -3.30 3.81 -21.48
CA LEU A 65 -3.49 4.92 -22.41
C LEU A 65 -4.65 4.67 -23.37
N ASN A 66 -4.79 3.46 -23.89
CA ASN A 66 -5.87 3.07 -24.81
C ASN A 66 -7.24 3.07 -24.11
N ILE A 67 -7.30 2.57 -22.87
CA ILE A 67 -8.55 2.47 -22.10
C ILE A 67 -9.02 3.85 -21.64
N TYR A 68 -8.15 4.62 -20.98
CA TYR A 68 -8.55 5.85 -20.29
C TYR A 68 -8.39 7.12 -21.11
N GLN A 69 -7.53 7.11 -22.16
CA GLN A 69 -7.31 8.22 -23.07
C GLN A 69 -7.10 9.57 -22.36
N PRO A 70 -6.03 9.71 -21.53
CA PRO A 70 -5.79 10.92 -20.76
C PRO A 70 -5.50 12.13 -21.65
N ASN A 71 -5.74 13.34 -21.12
CA ASN A 71 -5.40 14.59 -21.79
C ASN A 71 -3.90 14.84 -21.80
N PHE A 72 -3.23 14.53 -20.70
CA PHE A 72 -1.81 14.80 -20.51
C PHE A 72 -1.07 13.61 -19.91
N ILE A 73 0.26 13.65 -20.08
CA ILE A 73 1.18 12.82 -19.33
C ILE A 73 2.28 13.71 -18.73
N TRP A 74 2.54 13.52 -17.44
CA TRP A 74 3.63 14.12 -16.67
C TRP A 74 4.69 13.07 -16.40
N LEU A 75 5.91 13.25 -16.88
CA LEU A 75 6.94 12.23 -16.83
C LEU A 75 8.35 12.81 -16.66
N PRO A 76 9.29 12.03 -16.06
CA PRO A 76 10.69 12.44 -15.96
C PRO A 76 11.31 12.70 -17.34
N ASP A 77 12.14 13.75 -17.46
CA ASP A 77 12.77 14.14 -18.71
C ASP A 77 13.64 13.04 -19.34
N HIS A 78 14.22 12.15 -18.53
CA HIS A 78 15.08 11.06 -19.02
C HIS A 78 14.30 9.94 -19.76
N ILE A 79 12.97 9.86 -19.60
CA ILE A 79 12.12 8.86 -20.30
C ILE A 79 11.23 9.48 -21.38
N THR A 80 11.34 10.79 -21.66
CA THR A 80 10.53 11.48 -22.68
C THR A 80 10.70 10.94 -24.08
N HIS A 81 11.78 10.20 -24.36
CA HIS A 81 12.01 9.57 -25.66
C HIS A 81 10.91 8.58 -26.08
N VAL A 82 10.12 8.08 -25.14
CA VAL A 82 8.96 7.20 -25.39
C VAL A 82 7.80 7.97 -26.02
N PHE A 83 7.71 9.30 -25.76
CA PHE A 83 6.63 10.18 -26.21
C PHE A 83 7.13 11.29 -27.17
N LYS A 84 8.07 10.99 -28.07
CA LYS A 84 8.71 11.97 -28.94
C LYS A 84 7.77 12.68 -29.91
N SER A 85 6.64 12.06 -30.28
CA SER A 85 5.65 12.63 -31.22
C SER A 85 4.67 13.58 -30.54
N GLU A 86 4.61 13.60 -29.18
CA GLU A 86 3.64 14.35 -28.41
C GLU A 86 4.11 15.78 -28.15
N LYS A 87 3.17 16.73 -28.09
CA LYS A 87 3.47 18.13 -27.86
C LYS A 87 3.86 18.39 -26.42
N LYS A 88 5.13 18.63 -26.13
CA LYS A 88 5.58 19.14 -24.84
C LYS A 88 5.05 20.55 -24.61
N VAL A 89 4.28 20.77 -23.57
CA VAL A 89 3.64 22.06 -23.25
C VAL A 89 4.25 22.77 -22.05
N PHE A 90 4.91 22.01 -21.14
CA PHE A 90 5.58 22.57 -19.97
C PHE A 90 6.75 21.65 -19.55
N SER A 91 7.79 22.22 -18.95
CA SER A 91 8.91 21.44 -18.40
C SER A 91 9.57 22.21 -17.28
N GLU A 92 9.71 21.55 -16.12
CA GLU A 92 10.37 22.09 -14.94
C GLU A 92 10.77 20.97 -13.96
N ALA A 93 11.79 21.21 -13.15
CA ALA A 93 12.24 20.30 -12.08
C ALA A 93 12.59 18.87 -12.57
N GLY A 94 13.08 18.72 -13.81
CA GLY A 94 13.45 17.43 -14.40
C GLY A 94 12.27 16.60 -14.89
N TYR A 95 11.10 17.24 -15.07
CA TYR A 95 9.86 16.64 -15.58
C TYR A 95 9.27 17.47 -16.72
N SER A 96 8.52 16.81 -17.58
CA SER A 96 7.80 17.44 -18.67
C SER A 96 6.34 17.03 -18.73
N LEU A 97 5.46 18.00 -19.07
CA LEU A 97 4.05 17.80 -19.35
C LEU A 97 3.86 17.72 -20.87
N HIS A 98 3.31 16.63 -21.34
CA HIS A 98 2.99 16.43 -22.74
C HIS A 98 1.47 16.36 -22.93
N LEU A 99 0.98 17.07 -23.97
CA LEU A 99 -0.41 17.00 -24.41
C LEU A 99 -0.59 15.77 -25.29
N LEU A 100 -1.49 14.86 -24.90
CA LEU A 100 -1.86 13.65 -25.63
C LEU A 100 -3.17 13.85 -26.41
N SER A 101 -4.15 14.52 -25.79
CA SER A 101 -5.46 14.73 -26.38
C SER A 101 -6.12 15.99 -25.81
N SER A 102 -6.76 16.77 -26.68
CA SER A 102 -7.63 17.88 -26.28
C SER A 102 -9.12 17.48 -26.18
N ALA A 103 -9.44 16.20 -26.39
CA ALA A 103 -10.80 15.71 -26.25
C ALA A 103 -11.23 15.76 -24.78
N GLU A 104 -12.47 16.16 -24.51
CA GLU A 104 -13.04 16.16 -23.19
C GLU A 104 -13.13 14.73 -22.61
N VAL A 105 -12.76 14.59 -21.36
CA VAL A 105 -12.91 13.36 -20.58
C VAL A 105 -13.96 13.61 -19.50
N ALA A 106 -15.07 12.88 -19.56
CA ALA A 106 -16.12 12.99 -18.53
C ALA A 106 -15.60 12.44 -17.19
N LEU A 107 -15.44 13.33 -16.21
CA LEU A 107 -14.99 13.02 -14.85
C LEU A 107 -16.02 13.43 -13.82
N HIS A 108 -16.25 12.57 -12.81
CA HIS A 108 -17.11 12.94 -11.69
C HIS A 108 -16.54 14.17 -10.95
N GLN A 109 -17.40 15.09 -10.52
CA GLN A 109 -16.97 16.35 -9.89
C GLN A 109 -16.09 16.16 -8.66
N ASP A 110 -16.29 15.10 -7.87
CA ASP A 110 -15.52 14.83 -6.66
C ASP A 110 -14.27 14.01 -6.92
N LEU A 111 -14.09 13.44 -8.12
CA LEU A 111 -12.91 12.65 -8.46
C LEU A 111 -11.66 13.54 -8.44
N ALA A 112 -10.66 13.16 -7.65
CA ALA A 112 -9.44 13.92 -7.44
C ALA A 112 -8.17 13.15 -7.78
N LEU A 113 -8.19 11.81 -7.65
CA LEU A 113 -6.99 10.97 -7.76
C LEU A 113 -7.37 9.56 -8.19
N LEU A 114 -6.51 8.96 -9.01
CA LEU A 114 -6.59 7.56 -9.39
C LEU A 114 -5.32 6.82 -8.95
N LEU A 115 -5.51 5.64 -8.37
CA LEU A 115 -4.42 4.74 -7.99
C LEU A 115 -4.68 3.35 -8.56
N THR A 116 -3.62 2.65 -8.93
CA THR A 116 -3.70 1.23 -9.28
C THR A 116 -3.81 0.37 -8.02
N THR A 117 -4.56 -0.72 -8.10
CA THR A 117 -4.46 -1.78 -7.10
C THR A 117 -3.36 -2.76 -7.51
N SER A 118 -2.68 -3.35 -6.53
CA SER A 118 -1.76 -4.47 -6.75
C SER A 118 -2.56 -5.76 -7.04
N GLY A 119 -3.61 -5.66 -7.84
CA GLY A 119 -4.56 -6.75 -8.05
C GLY A 119 -4.00 -7.85 -8.95
N SER A 120 -4.29 -9.07 -8.56
CA SER A 120 -3.92 -10.34 -9.16
C SER A 120 -4.63 -10.69 -10.47
N THR A 121 -5.27 -9.75 -11.17
CA THR A 121 -6.25 -10.09 -12.22
C THR A 121 -5.95 -9.51 -13.61
N GLY A 122 -4.72 -9.12 -13.91
CA GLY A 122 -4.31 -8.78 -15.30
C GLY A 122 -5.04 -7.59 -15.98
N SER A 123 -6.16 -7.10 -15.44
CA SER A 123 -6.84 -5.90 -15.90
C SER A 123 -6.53 -4.73 -14.97
N PRO A 124 -6.14 -3.57 -15.49
CA PRO A 124 -5.76 -2.41 -14.69
C PRO A 124 -7.01 -1.76 -14.08
N LYS A 125 -7.39 -2.26 -12.90
CA LYS A 125 -8.47 -1.71 -12.12
C LYS A 125 -7.97 -0.52 -11.31
N LEU A 126 -8.55 0.66 -11.52
CA LEU A 126 -8.19 1.87 -10.81
C LEU A 126 -9.14 2.13 -9.63
N VAL A 127 -8.57 2.58 -8.52
CA VAL A 127 -9.35 3.10 -7.39
C VAL A 127 -9.58 4.58 -7.60
N ARG A 128 -10.84 5.01 -7.53
CA ARG A 128 -11.29 6.40 -7.68
C ARG A 128 -11.37 7.07 -6.32
N LEU A 129 -10.54 8.08 -6.09
CA LEU A 129 -10.44 8.80 -4.82
C LEU A 129 -10.91 10.25 -4.97
N SER A 130 -11.68 10.71 -4.00
CA SER A 130 -12.10 12.11 -3.91
C SER A 130 -11.15 12.94 -3.06
N TYR A 131 -11.24 14.28 -3.17
CA TYR A 131 -10.58 15.20 -2.24
C TYR A 131 -10.92 14.87 -0.79
N LYS A 132 -12.20 14.59 -0.50
CA LYS A 132 -12.66 14.21 0.84
C LYS A 132 -11.89 13.00 1.37
N ASN A 133 -11.73 11.97 0.54
CA ASN A 133 -11.00 10.75 0.94
C ASN A 133 -9.54 11.05 1.29
N ILE A 134 -8.84 11.81 0.43
CA ILE A 134 -7.44 12.17 0.61
C ILE A 134 -7.24 12.97 1.90
N PHE A 135 -8.04 14.01 2.11
CA PHE A 135 -7.92 14.88 3.28
C PHE A 135 -8.35 14.19 4.58
N ALA A 136 -9.43 13.38 4.57
CA ALA A 136 -9.87 12.64 5.74
C ALA A 136 -8.78 11.67 6.22
N ASN A 137 -8.18 10.91 5.30
CA ASN A 137 -7.09 10.00 5.65
C ASN A 137 -5.84 10.74 6.16
N ALA A 138 -5.43 11.81 5.46
CA ALA A 138 -4.26 12.59 5.85
C ALA A 138 -4.41 13.21 7.25
N ARG A 139 -5.57 13.82 7.57
CA ARG A 139 -5.87 14.37 8.89
C ARG A 139 -5.89 13.30 9.98
N SER A 140 -6.51 12.16 9.70
CA SER A 140 -6.54 11.05 10.65
C SER A 140 -5.13 10.57 10.98
N ILE A 141 -4.26 10.41 9.96
CA ILE A 141 -2.86 10.00 10.14
C ILE A 141 -2.10 11.03 10.98
N THR A 142 -2.27 12.30 10.68
CA THR A 142 -1.65 13.40 11.45
C THR A 142 -2.02 13.32 12.92
N GLN A 143 -3.29 13.03 13.21
CA GLN A 143 -3.80 12.95 14.57
C GLN A 143 -3.21 11.77 15.36
N TYR A 144 -3.22 10.54 14.82
CA TYR A 144 -2.78 9.39 15.61
C TYR A 144 -1.26 9.17 15.61
N LEU A 145 -0.52 9.79 14.69
CA LEU A 145 0.96 9.79 14.69
C LEU A 145 1.55 11.06 15.29
N ASP A 146 0.72 12.02 15.72
CA ASP A 146 1.13 13.32 16.27
C ASP A 146 2.14 14.05 15.35
N ILE A 147 1.79 14.14 14.05
CA ILE A 147 2.64 14.77 13.04
C ILE A 147 2.50 16.28 13.09
N ASP A 148 3.63 16.98 13.27
CA ASP A 148 3.74 18.45 13.25
C ASP A 148 4.71 18.93 12.15
N GLU A 149 4.92 20.25 12.07
CA GLU A 149 5.81 20.90 11.13
C GLU A 149 7.32 20.56 11.33
N LYS A 150 7.68 19.97 12.46
CA LYS A 150 9.06 19.58 12.78
C LYS A 150 9.41 18.20 12.25
N GLU A 151 8.41 17.44 11.79
CA GLU A 151 8.63 16.11 11.23
C GLU A 151 9.41 16.17 9.91
N ARG A 152 10.27 15.17 9.73
CA ARG A 152 11.15 15.01 8.56
C ARG A 152 11.11 13.56 8.06
N PRO A 153 9.98 13.12 7.47
CA PRO A 153 9.87 11.77 6.94
C PRO A 153 10.76 11.56 5.72
N VAL A 154 11.35 10.38 5.60
CA VAL A 154 12.05 9.98 4.37
C VAL A 154 11.11 9.14 3.49
N THR A 155 11.13 9.40 2.17
CA THR A 155 10.35 8.64 1.20
C THR A 155 11.00 7.28 0.90
N SER A 156 10.85 6.33 1.82
CA SER A 156 11.29 4.94 1.66
C SER A 156 10.32 4.09 0.83
N LEU A 157 9.13 4.62 0.55
CA LEU A 157 8.08 3.99 -0.25
C LEU A 157 7.80 4.82 -1.50
N PRO A 158 7.47 4.18 -2.66
CA PRO A 158 7.13 4.91 -3.88
C PRO A 158 5.90 5.79 -3.70
N MET A 159 5.90 6.99 -4.30
CA MET A 159 4.75 7.90 -4.19
C MET A 159 3.53 7.49 -5.04
N HIS A 160 3.69 6.61 -6.01
CA HIS A 160 2.55 6.00 -6.74
C HIS A 160 1.86 4.90 -5.91
N TYR A 161 2.48 4.43 -4.85
CA TYR A 161 1.90 3.46 -3.92
C TYR A 161 1.09 4.18 -2.84
N SER A 162 -0.16 3.76 -2.63
CA SER A 162 -1.09 4.43 -1.70
C SER A 162 -0.52 4.66 -0.31
N PHE A 163 0.27 3.72 0.24
CA PHE A 163 0.93 3.90 1.53
C PHE A 163 2.00 5.00 1.48
N GLY A 164 2.87 5.00 0.46
CA GLY A 164 3.88 6.05 0.26
C GLY A 164 3.24 7.42 0.08
N LEU A 165 2.18 7.50 -0.73
CA LEU A 165 1.44 8.73 -0.94
C LEU A 165 0.74 9.23 0.33
N SER A 166 0.26 8.34 1.20
CA SER A 166 -0.34 8.71 2.48
C SER A 166 0.68 9.33 3.46
N VAL A 167 1.96 8.91 3.40
CA VAL A 167 3.05 9.58 4.12
C VAL A 167 3.23 11.01 3.61
N ILE A 168 3.28 11.18 2.29
CA ILE A 168 3.41 12.50 1.65
C ILE A 168 2.26 13.40 2.07
N ASN A 169 1.01 12.96 1.89
CA ASN A 169 -0.17 13.78 2.16
C ASN A 169 -0.28 14.20 3.63
N SER A 170 -0.07 13.28 4.58
CA SER A 170 -0.16 13.59 6.01
C SER A 170 0.90 14.60 6.47
N HIS A 171 2.11 14.50 5.94
CA HIS A 171 3.17 15.42 6.30
C HIS A 171 3.07 16.77 5.58
N LEU A 172 2.55 16.81 4.33
CA LEU A 172 2.28 18.07 3.64
C LEU A 172 1.25 18.92 4.37
N ILE A 173 0.13 18.33 4.80
CA ILE A 173 -0.91 19.11 5.50
C ILE A 173 -0.46 19.61 6.88
N SER A 174 0.59 19.00 7.45
CA SER A 174 1.19 19.40 8.72
C SER A 174 2.32 20.42 8.58
N GLY A 175 2.66 20.83 7.35
CA GLY A 175 3.78 21.75 7.13
C GLY A 175 5.17 21.14 7.31
N ALA A 176 5.28 19.82 7.36
CA ALA A 176 6.51 19.08 7.60
C ALA A 176 7.48 19.12 6.40
N THR A 177 8.75 18.79 6.63
CA THR A 177 9.79 18.74 5.59
C THR A 177 9.91 17.34 5.00
N LEU A 178 9.38 17.09 3.81
CA LEU A 178 9.54 15.82 3.11
C LEU A 178 10.97 15.62 2.59
N LEU A 179 11.60 14.51 2.93
CA LEU A 179 12.93 14.12 2.50
C LEU A 179 12.83 13.10 1.37
N LEU A 180 12.89 13.59 0.15
CA LEU A 180 12.75 12.76 -1.05
C LEU A 180 14.08 12.09 -1.40
N THR A 181 14.05 10.79 -1.68
CA THR A 181 15.22 10.03 -2.12
C THR A 181 14.82 8.85 -2.99
N SER A 182 15.66 8.55 -3.98
CA SER A 182 15.61 7.32 -4.78
C SER A 182 16.55 6.23 -4.25
N LEU A 183 17.36 6.55 -3.21
CA LEU A 183 18.28 5.60 -2.60
C LEU A 183 17.52 4.50 -1.87
N THR A 184 18.05 3.29 -1.92
CA THR A 184 17.49 2.14 -1.22
C THR A 184 18.10 1.97 0.17
N LEU A 185 17.39 1.25 1.05
CA LEU A 185 17.86 0.95 2.42
C LEU A 185 19.15 0.11 2.45
N LEU A 186 19.53 -0.54 1.34
CA LEU A 186 20.76 -1.31 1.22
C LEU A 186 21.99 -0.44 0.93
N GLU A 187 21.78 0.78 0.47
CA GLU A 187 22.84 1.71 0.12
C GLU A 187 23.33 2.47 1.36
N ARG A 188 24.63 2.56 1.51
CA ARG A 188 25.25 3.33 2.60
C ARG A 188 24.89 4.82 2.55
N GLU A 189 24.73 5.33 1.34
CA GLU A 189 24.36 6.70 1.00
C GLU A 189 22.98 7.06 1.58
N PHE A 190 22.02 6.12 1.60
CA PHE A 190 20.73 6.32 2.25
C PHE A 190 20.89 6.64 3.74
N TRP A 191 21.72 5.90 4.46
CA TRP A 191 21.92 6.08 5.89
C TRP A 191 22.72 7.35 6.22
N ASN A 192 23.65 7.75 5.34
CA ASN A 192 24.33 9.02 5.44
C ASN A 192 23.32 10.17 5.26
N PHE A 193 22.50 10.10 4.20
CA PHE A 193 21.43 11.08 3.96
C PHE A 193 20.45 11.14 5.15
N ALA A 194 20.00 10.00 5.66
CA ALA A 194 19.08 9.94 6.79
C ALA A 194 19.63 10.62 8.04
N ARG A 195 20.93 10.46 8.31
CA ARG A 195 21.61 11.08 9.44
C ARG A 195 21.81 12.59 9.24
N GLU A 196 22.33 12.99 8.08
CA GLU A 196 22.61 14.39 7.74
C GLU A 196 21.33 15.23 7.68
N GLN A 197 20.26 14.66 7.13
CA GLN A 197 18.97 15.32 7.03
C GLN A 197 18.10 15.18 8.29
N GLN A 198 18.61 14.51 9.33
CA GLN A 198 17.91 14.34 10.61
C GLN A 198 16.51 13.74 10.43
N VAL A 199 16.42 12.60 9.71
CA VAL A 199 15.17 11.87 9.49
C VAL A 199 14.49 11.56 10.82
N THR A 200 13.22 11.93 10.96
CA THR A 200 12.42 11.69 12.17
C THR A 200 11.52 10.46 12.06
N SER A 201 11.09 10.10 10.85
CA SER A 201 10.23 8.93 10.65
C SER A 201 10.57 8.14 9.39
N LEU A 202 10.38 6.82 9.47
CA LEU A 202 10.58 5.88 8.38
C LEU A 202 9.40 4.92 8.30
N SER A 203 8.83 4.80 7.10
CA SER A 203 7.70 3.92 6.79
C SER A 203 8.17 2.73 5.97
N GLY A 204 7.62 1.54 6.21
CA GLY A 204 8.01 0.35 5.46
C GLY A 204 6.95 -0.74 5.42
N VAL A 205 7.11 -1.63 4.44
CA VAL A 205 6.38 -2.90 4.33
C VAL A 205 7.11 -3.99 5.13
N PRO A 206 6.53 -5.19 5.35
CA PRO A 206 7.20 -6.26 6.11
C PRO A 206 8.62 -6.53 5.65
N TYR A 207 8.85 -6.64 4.35
CA TYR A 207 10.20 -6.86 3.79
C TYR A 207 11.21 -5.77 4.21
N THR A 208 10.77 -4.52 4.30
CA THR A 208 11.59 -3.40 4.81
C THR A 208 12.13 -3.71 6.21
N PHE A 209 11.26 -4.14 7.12
CA PHE A 209 11.61 -4.41 8.51
C PHE A 209 12.42 -5.71 8.67
N GLU A 210 12.19 -6.72 7.85
CA GLU A 210 13.05 -7.91 7.77
C GLU A 210 14.46 -7.55 7.35
N MET A 211 14.61 -6.69 6.33
CA MET A 211 15.93 -6.19 5.89
C MET A 211 16.60 -5.32 6.94
N LEU A 212 15.88 -4.41 7.59
CA LEU A 212 16.39 -3.58 8.67
C LEU A 212 16.89 -4.42 9.85
N HIS A 213 16.17 -5.51 10.18
CA HIS A 213 16.59 -6.47 11.21
C HIS A 213 17.92 -7.13 10.83
N ARG A 214 18.05 -7.63 9.59
CA ARG A 214 19.30 -8.21 9.06
C ARG A 214 20.47 -7.22 9.07
N LEU A 215 20.20 -5.94 8.76
CA LEU A 215 21.17 -4.84 8.79
C LEU A 215 21.53 -4.40 10.22
N ARG A 216 20.94 -5.00 11.27
CA ARG A 216 21.12 -4.62 12.68
C ARG A 216 20.83 -3.15 12.90
N PHE A 217 19.71 -2.67 12.37
CA PHE A 217 19.25 -1.28 12.33
C PHE A 217 19.40 -0.53 13.67
N PHE A 218 19.05 -1.14 14.79
CA PHE A 218 19.15 -0.49 16.12
C PHE A 218 20.60 -0.22 16.60
N ARG A 219 21.61 -0.70 15.86
CA ARG A 219 23.02 -0.30 16.10
C ARG A 219 23.41 0.95 15.32
N MET A 220 22.56 1.43 14.43
CA MET A 220 22.82 2.65 13.65
C MET A 220 22.55 3.91 14.50
N ASN A 221 23.44 4.90 14.40
CA ASN A 221 23.25 6.18 15.08
C ASN A 221 22.31 7.08 14.27
N LEU A 222 21.04 7.10 14.64
CA LEU A 222 19.97 7.91 14.05
C LEU A 222 19.24 8.66 15.20
N PRO A 223 19.86 9.71 15.77
CA PRO A 223 19.35 10.34 17.00
C PRO A 223 18.03 11.08 16.79
N ALA A 224 17.78 11.62 15.59
CA ALA A 224 16.54 12.34 15.28
C ALA A 224 15.35 11.42 15.03
N LEU A 225 15.60 10.13 14.72
CA LEU A 225 14.53 9.18 14.39
C LEU A 225 13.67 8.88 15.61
N LYS A 226 12.38 9.11 15.50
CA LYS A 226 11.36 8.92 16.53
C LYS A 226 10.40 7.78 16.21
N THR A 227 9.93 7.70 14.95
CA THR A 227 8.79 6.86 14.57
C THR A 227 9.13 5.93 13.41
N LEU A 228 8.80 4.66 13.59
CA LEU A 228 8.80 3.65 12.55
C LEU A 228 7.35 3.21 12.32
N THR A 229 6.90 3.17 11.07
CA THR A 229 5.53 2.75 10.75
C THR A 229 5.53 1.59 9.76
N GLN A 230 4.76 0.55 10.06
CA GLN A 230 4.67 -0.68 9.25
C GLN A 230 3.25 -0.89 8.76
N ALA A 231 3.08 -1.14 7.47
CA ALA A 231 1.83 -1.58 6.84
C ALA A 231 2.10 -2.34 5.53
N GLY A 232 1.03 -2.66 4.79
CA GLY A 232 1.12 -3.25 3.44
C GLY A 232 1.32 -4.76 3.40
N GLY A 233 1.33 -5.43 4.55
CA GLY A 233 1.41 -6.87 4.69
C GLY A 233 1.58 -7.28 6.14
N LYS A 234 1.50 -8.58 6.41
CA LYS A 234 1.63 -9.15 7.75
C LYS A 234 3.10 -9.35 8.12
N LEU A 235 3.58 -8.61 9.12
CA LEU A 235 4.87 -8.86 9.77
C LEU A 235 4.68 -9.94 10.86
N SER A 236 5.70 -10.78 11.08
CA SER A 236 5.62 -11.81 12.11
C SER A 236 5.49 -11.19 13.51
N ALA A 237 4.71 -11.83 14.38
CA ALA A 237 4.50 -11.34 15.75
C ALA A 237 5.80 -11.20 16.53
N GLY A 238 6.74 -12.15 16.38
CA GLY A 238 8.05 -12.10 17.03
C GLY A 238 8.90 -10.90 16.57
N LEU A 239 8.86 -10.57 15.28
CA LEU A 239 9.58 -9.40 14.77
C LEU A 239 8.93 -8.09 15.23
N ILE A 240 7.58 -8.03 15.30
CA ILE A 240 6.86 -6.89 15.88
C ILE A 240 7.26 -6.69 17.34
N GLU A 241 7.32 -7.78 18.12
CA GLU A 241 7.72 -7.77 19.52
C GLU A 241 9.13 -7.21 19.68
N ASP A 242 10.13 -7.74 18.93
CA ASP A 242 11.51 -7.27 18.95
C ASP A 242 11.59 -5.77 18.62
N TYR A 243 10.95 -5.31 17.53
CA TYR A 243 10.92 -3.90 17.17
C TYR A 243 10.30 -3.03 18.26
N CYS A 244 9.18 -3.45 18.86
CA CYS A 244 8.53 -2.73 19.94
C CYS A 244 9.43 -2.61 21.18
N GLU A 245 10.13 -3.69 21.55
CA GLU A 245 11.06 -3.67 22.68
C GLU A 245 12.27 -2.77 22.42
N GLN A 246 12.91 -2.89 21.25
CA GLN A 246 14.05 -2.07 20.89
C GLN A 246 13.66 -0.58 20.81
N CYS A 247 12.49 -0.29 20.25
CA CYS A 247 11.97 1.07 20.20
C CYS A 247 11.74 1.66 21.60
N ARG A 248 11.14 0.89 22.54
CA ARG A 248 10.99 1.34 23.93
C ARG A 248 12.33 1.63 24.60
N LYS A 249 13.32 0.74 24.42
CA LYS A 249 14.69 0.93 24.97
C LYS A 249 15.39 2.16 24.41
N SER A 250 15.07 2.59 23.19
CA SER A 250 15.70 3.71 22.49
C SER A 250 14.86 4.99 22.43
N GLY A 251 13.72 5.03 23.14
CA GLY A 251 12.81 6.19 23.14
C GLY A 251 12.14 6.47 21.81
N LYS A 252 11.94 5.41 20.99
CA LYS A 252 11.28 5.47 19.68
C LYS A 252 9.91 4.75 19.73
N GLN A 253 9.15 4.89 18.67
CA GLN A 253 7.87 4.19 18.50
C GLN A 253 7.89 3.29 17.26
N PHE A 254 7.23 2.13 17.34
CA PHE A 254 6.96 1.24 16.24
C PHE A 254 5.47 1.03 16.11
N ILE A 255 4.85 1.58 15.06
CA ILE A 255 3.41 1.59 14.86
C ILE A 255 3.06 0.61 13.74
N VAL A 256 2.35 -0.46 14.10
CA VAL A 256 1.75 -1.38 13.13
C VAL A 256 0.43 -0.80 12.64
N MET A 257 0.20 -0.84 11.33
CA MET A 257 -0.99 -0.30 10.70
C MET A 257 -1.54 -1.28 9.67
N TYR A 258 -2.82 -1.12 9.36
CA TYR A 258 -3.49 -1.87 8.31
C TYR A 258 -4.30 -0.92 7.42
N GLY A 259 -4.44 -1.30 6.15
CA GLY A 259 -5.27 -0.59 5.20
C GLY A 259 -5.20 -1.13 3.79
N GLN A 260 -6.01 -0.54 2.94
CA GLN A 260 -6.14 -0.88 1.52
C GLN A 260 -6.21 0.41 0.70
N THR A 261 -5.84 0.34 -0.59
CA THR A 261 -5.93 1.49 -1.51
C THR A 261 -7.36 2.02 -1.60
N GLU A 262 -8.33 1.13 -1.49
CA GLU A 262 -9.78 1.39 -1.48
C GLU A 262 -10.26 2.24 -0.29
N ALA A 263 -9.40 2.43 0.72
CA ALA A 263 -9.64 3.34 1.84
C ALA A 263 -8.51 4.38 1.98
N THR A 264 -7.94 4.82 0.87
CA THR A 264 -6.92 5.89 0.79
C THR A 264 -5.69 5.59 1.63
N ALA A 265 -5.40 4.30 1.80
CA ALA A 265 -4.31 3.59 2.38
C ALA A 265 -4.49 3.14 3.84
N ARG A 266 -4.93 3.95 4.78
CA ARG A 266 -4.86 3.56 6.20
C ARG A 266 -6.24 3.50 6.83
N MET A 267 -6.50 2.39 7.53
CA MET A 267 -7.79 2.09 8.16
C MET A 267 -7.66 1.83 9.66
N SER A 268 -6.49 1.32 10.10
CA SER A 268 -6.22 1.09 11.51
C SER A 268 -4.75 1.25 11.88
N TYR A 269 -4.52 1.37 13.18
CA TYR A 269 -3.20 1.39 13.79
C TYR A 269 -3.23 0.70 15.15
N LEU A 270 -2.12 0.10 15.55
CA LEU A 270 -1.91 -0.44 16.89
C LEU A 270 -1.21 0.63 17.73
N PRO A 271 -1.88 1.25 18.72
CA PRO A 271 -1.26 2.23 19.61
C PRO A 271 -0.03 1.64 20.30
N PHE A 272 1.09 2.37 20.29
CA PHE A 272 2.38 1.83 20.72
C PHE A 272 2.40 1.43 22.21
N ASP A 273 1.71 2.16 23.06
CA ASP A 273 1.54 1.87 24.48
C ASP A 273 0.70 0.59 24.75
N ARG A 274 -0.11 0.18 23.79
CA ARG A 274 -0.99 -0.99 23.86
C ARG A 274 -0.39 -2.24 23.20
N THR A 275 0.82 -2.14 22.62
CA THR A 275 1.46 -3.28 21.93
C THR A 275 1.76 -4.49 22.82
N PRO A 276 2.08 -4.38 24.14
CA PRO A 276 2.27 -5.55 24.97
C PRO A 276 1.02 -6.45 24.99
N GLY A 277 1.21 -7.73 24.61
CA GLY A 277 0.11 -8.70 24.54
C GLY A 277 -0.81 -8.56 23.31
N LYS A 278 -0.55 -7.61 22.39
CA LYS A 278 -1.35 -7.40 21.17
C LYS A 278 -0.54 -7.61 19.88
N TYR A 279 0.62 -8.27 19.96
CA TYR A 279 1.44 -8.56 18.81
C TYR A 279 0.67 -9.38 17.76
N GLY A 280 0.69 -8.92 16.50
CA GLY A 280 -0.09 -9.50 15.41
C GLY A 280 -1.48 -8.89 15.21
N SER A 281 -1.92 -7.99 16.10
CA SER A 281 -3.11 -7.18 15.90
C SER A 281 -2.88 -6.10 14.84
N ILE A 282 -3.92 -5.77 14.07
CA ILE A 282 -3.98 -4.56 13.24
C ILE A 282 -4.42 -3.32 14.03
N GLY A 283 -4.69 -3.48 15.32
CA GLY A 283 -5.06 -2.41 16.24
C GLY A 283 -6.55 -2.06 16.21
N VAL A 284 -6.81 -0.76 16.29
CA VAL A 284 -8.15 -0.14 16.29
C VAL A 284 -8.31 0.74 15.05
N ALA A 285 -9.54 1.06 14.68
CA ALA A 285 -9.81 1.98 13.55
C ALA A 285 -9.13 3.35 13.78
N ILE A 286 -8.69 3.99 12.70
CA ILE A 286 -8.15 5.34 12.74
C ILE A 286 -9.23 6.36 13.16
N PRO A 287 -8.86 7.54 13.68
CA PRO A 287 -9.82 8.61 13.96
C PRO A 287 -10.71 8.92 12.76
N GLY A 288 -12.03 8.93 12.99
CA GLY A 288 -13.03 9.09 11.93
C GLY A 288 -13.40 7.82 11.17
N GLY A 289 -12.79 6.67 11.50
CA GLY A 289 -13.14 5.37 10.95
C GLY A 289 -13.81 4.46 11.99
N THR A 290 -14.51 3.43 11.50
CA THR A 290 -15.14 2.40 12.34
C THR A 290 -15.00 1.05 11.66
N PHE A 291 -14.75 0.00 12.45
CA PHE A 291 -14.81 -1.39 12.03
C PHE A 291 -16.03 -2.08 12.60
N ILE A 292 -16.64 -2.91 11.78
CA ILE A 292 -17.58 -3.95 12.20
C ILE A 292 -17.15 -5.30 11.59
N LEU A 293 -17.57 -6.39 12.20
CA LEU A 293 -17.46 -7.74 11.63
C LEU A 293 -18.84 -8.19 11.18
N THR A 294 -18.94 -8.85 10.02
CA THR A 294 -20.20 -9.39 9.51
C THR A 294 -20.07 -10.88 9.20
N ASP A 295 -21.14 -11.65 9.46
CA ASP A 295 -21.26 -13.04 9.04
C ASP A 295 -21.56 -13.15 7.52
N GLU A 296 -21.78 -14.39 7.05
CA GLU A 296 -22.09 -14.69 5.64
C GLU A 296 -23.43 -14.10 5.19
N GLU A 297 -24.39 -13.90 6.11
CA GLU A 297 -25.68 -13.26 5.89
C GLU A 297 -25.61 -11.73 5.95
N GLY A 298 -24.45 -11.17 6.28
CA GLY A 298 -24.23 -9.73 6.42
C GLY A 298 -24.68 -9.14 7.76
N LYS A 299 -25.02 -9.98 8.75
CA LYS A 299 -25.37 -9.56 10.10
C LYS A 299 -24.12 -9.27 10.90
N GLU A 300 -24.18 -8.25 11.75
CA GLU A 300 -23.05 -7.88 12.61
C GLU A 300 -22.71 -8.96 13.64
N VAL A 301 -21.43 -9.34 13.71
CA VAL A 301 -20.85 -10.23 14.72
C VAL A 301 -20.37 -9.40 15.90
N ILE A 302 -21.07 -9.49 17.02
CA ILE A 302 -20.82 -8.66 18.22
C ILE A 302 -19.90 -9.39 19.19
N ASP A 303 -19.97 -10.72 19.25
CA ASP A 303 -19.22 -11.52 20.20
C ASP A 303 -17.71 -11.44 19.94
N PRO A 304 -16.88 -11.27 21.01
CA PRO A 304 -15.44 -11.29 20.86
C PRO A 304 -14.94 -12.70 20.48
N GLU A 305 -13.78 -12.77 19.86
CA GLU A 305 -13.10 -13.99 19.41
C GLU A 305 -13.86 -14.80 18.34
N VAL A 306 -14.91 -14.21 17.74
CA VAL A 306 -15.64 -14.81 16.62
C VAL A 306 -15.15 -14.15 15.32
N ASP A 307 -14.88 -14.99 14.31
CA ASP A 307 -14.45 -14.52 12.99
C ASP A 307 -15.65 -13.98 12.17
N GLY A 308 -15.42 -12.88 11.43
CA GLY A 308 -16.35 -12.30 10.49
C GLY A 308 -15.62 -11.55 9.38
N GLU A 309 -16.32 -11.19 8.30
CA GLU A 309 -15.74 -10.28 7.31
C GLU A 309 -15.56 -8.90 7.91
N LEU A 310 -14.36 -8.35 7.78
CA LEU A 310 -14.06 -7.00 8.25
C LEU A 310 -14.68 -5.98 7.29
N VAL A 311 -15.57 -5.16 7.81
CA VAL A 311 -16.17 -4.02 7.10
C VAL A 311 -15.66 -2.74 7.73
N TYR A 312 -15.20 -1.83 6.91
CA TYR A 312 -14.71 -0.52 7.33
C TYR A 312 -15.65 0.59 6.87
N MET A 313 -15.90 1.55 7.74
CA MET A 313 -16.68 2.76 7.45
C MET A 313 -15.85 4.00 7.77
N GLY A 314 -15.81 4.96 6.84
CA GLY A 314 -15.07 6.21 7.02
C GLY A 314 -15.06 7.10 5.78
N ASP A 315 -14.81 8.38 5.99
CA ASP A 315 -14.74 9.40 4.94
C ASP A 315 -13.56 9.21 3.96
N ASN A 316 -12.62 8.34 4.32
CA ASN A 316 -11.47 7.96 3.48
C ASN A 316 -11.75 6.75 2.55
N VAL A 317 -12.94 6.17 2.59
CA VAL A 317 -13.35 5.11 1.66
C VAL A 317 -13.54 5.70 0.26
N SER A 318 -12.98 5.03 -0.75
CA SER A 318 -12.98 5.44 -2.15
C SER A 318 -14.38 5.56 -2.75
N LEU A 319 -14.50 6.25 -3.87
CA LEU A 319 -15.74 6.34 -4.66
C LEU A 319 -16.10 5.02 -5.35
N GLY A 320 -15.21 4.05 -5.41
CA GLY A 320 -15.34 2.80 -6.14
C GLY A 320 -14.19 2.58 -7.10
N TYR A 321 -14.40 1.72 -8.09
CA TYR A 321 -13.40 1.39 -9.08
C TYR A 321 -13.70 1.99 -10.46
N ALA A 322 -12.67 2.06 -11.30
CA ALA A 322 -12.81 2.26 -12.75
C ALA A 322 -12.09 1.11 -13.47
N GLU A 323 -12.76 0.46 -14.40
CA GLU A 323 -12.23 -0.58 -15.29
C GLU A 323 -12.22 -0.09 -16.74
N GLU A 324 -13.01 0.94 -17.05
CA GLU A 324 -13.06 1.63 -18.34
C GLU A 324 -13.21 3.15 -18.15
N LYS A 325 -13.03 3.91 -19.25
CA LYS A 325 -13.08 5.38 -19.23
C LYS A 325 -14.42 5.93 -18.71
N SER A 326 -15.53 5.29 -19.04
CA SER A 326 -16.88 5.71 -18.62
C SER A 326 -17.08 5.65 -17.10
N ASP A 327 -16.33 4.79 -16.41
CA ASP A 327 -16.40 4.66 -14.96
C ASP A 327 -15.88 5.89 -14.21
N LEU A 328 -15.05 6.72 -14.87
CA LEU A 328 -14.51 7.94 -14.28
C LEU A 328 -15.58 9.00 -13.99
N ALA A 329 -16.71 8.91 -14.68
CA ALA A 329 -17.86 9.79 -14.47
C ALA A 329 -18.84 9.30 -13.38
N LYS A 330 -18.68 8.06 -12.86
CA LYS A 330 -19.54 7.51 -11.81
C LYS A 330 -19.35 8.24 -10.49
N GLY A 331 -20.45 8.42 -9.74
CA GLY A 331 -20.44 8.96 -8.39
C GLY A 331 -19.86 8.00 -7.34
N ASP A 332 -20.17 8.26 -6.07
CA ASP A 332 -19.74 7.42 -4.95
C ASP A 332 -20.61 6.15 -4.87
N GLU A 333 -20.04 5.03 -5.29
CA GLU A 333 -20.66 3.71 -5.25
C GLU A 333 -20.52 3.05 -3.87
N ASN A 334 -19.45 3.35 -3.13
CA ASN A 334 -19.15 2.75 -1.82
C ASN A 334 -19.88 3.44 -0.66
N ARG A 335 -20.25 4.71 -0.82
CA ARG A 335 -20.97 5.49 0.19
C ARG A 335 -20.33 5.44 1.57
N GLY A 336 -18.99 5.54 1.60
CA GLY A 336 -18.23 5.53 2.83
C GLY A 336 -18.10 4.15 3.50
N THR A 337 -18.52 3.06 2.86
CA THR A 337 -18.45 1.69 3.40
C THR A 337 -17.62 0.79 2.51
N LEU A 338 -16.66 0.09 3.08
CA LEU A 338 -15.78 -0.85 2.38
C LEU A 338 -15.89 -2.24 2.99
N ARG A 339 -16.38 -3.21 2.21
CA ARG A 339 -16.21 -4.63 2.51
C ARG A 339 -14.78 -5.00 2.09
N THR A 340 -13.93 -5.26 3.08
CA THR A 340 -12.49 -5.40 2.81
C THR A 340 -12.11 -6.70 2.11
N GLY A 341 -12.98 -7.71 2.20
CA GLY A 341 -12.68 -9.08 1.77
C GLY A 341 -11.68 -9.79 2.69
N ASP A 342 -11.26 -9.16 3.78
CA ASP A 342 -10.45 -9.79 4.82
C ASP A 342 -11.37 -10.34 5.93
N ILE A 343 -11.04 -11.52 6.46
CA ILE A 343 -11.67 -12.10 7.65
C ILE A 343 -10.86 -11.66 8.87
N ALA A 344 -11.56 -11.23 9.89
CA ALA A 344 -10.94 -10.77 11.12
C ALA A 344 -11.75 -11.24 12.34
N ARG A 345 -11.11 -11.19 13.51
CA ARG A 345 -11.76 -11.30 14.81
C ARG A 345 -11.42 -10.08 15.65
N ARG A 346 -12.30 -9.77 16.60
CA ARG A 346 -12.08 -8.73 17.59
C ARG A 346 -11.88 -9.38 18.96
N ASP A 347 -10.83 -8.99 19.69
CA ASP A 347 -10.65 -9.45 21.05
C ASP A 347 -11.57 -8.69 22.06
N LYS A 348 -11.53 -9.10 23.33
CA LYS A 348 -12.34 -8.51 24.40
C LYS A 348 -11.98 -7.04 24.70
N ASP A 349 -10.78 -6.60 24.32
CA ASP A 349 -10.31 -5.24 24.51
C ASP A 349 -10.59 -4.36 23.26
N GLY A 350 -11.24 -4.90 22.22
CA GLY A 350 -11.63 -4.18 21.02
C GLY A 350 -10.56 -4.11 19.92
N PHE A 351 -9.48 -4.90 20.03
CA PHE A 351 -8.42 -4.97 19.02
C PHE A 351 -8.75 -6.01 17.95
N TYR A 352 -8.47 -5.68 16.69
CA TYR A 352 -8.76 -6.53 15.55
C TYR A 352 -7.53 -7.31 15.09
N TYR A 353 -7.75 -8.55 14.61
CA TYR A 353 -6.73 -9.46 14.10
C TYR A 353 -7.20 -10.04 12.78
N ILE A 354 -6.41 -9.88 11.71
CA ILE A 354 -6.70 -10.52 10.42
C ILE A 354 -6.40 -12.01 10.53
N THR A 355 -7.42 -12.83 10.29
CA THR A 355 -7.34 -14.30 10.33
C THR A 355 -7.30 -14.94 8.96
N GLY A 356 -7.70 -14.21 7.89
CA GLY A 356 -7.64 -14.68 6.52
C GLY A 356 -8.28 -13.73 5.51
N ARG A 357 -8.51 -14.25 4.28
CA ARG A 357 -9.19 -13.52 3.20
C ARG A 357 -10.33 -14.33 2.61
N LEU A 358 -11.45 -13.68 2.29
CA LEU A 358 -12.63 -14.32 1.69
C LEU A 358 -12.31 -15.07 0.39
N LYS A 359 -11.42 -14.52 -0.45
CA LYS A 359 -11.01 -15.12 -1.73
C LYS A 359 -9.85 -16.11 -1.61
N ARG A 360 -9.31 -16.33 -0.41
CA ARG A 360 -8.19 -17.25 -0.16
C ARG A 360 -8.63 -18.50 0.62
N PHE A 361 -9.78 -19.05 0.22
CA PHE A 361 -10.25 -20.34 0.69
C PHE A 361 -10.33 -21.32 -0.49
N VAL A 362 -10.03 -22.56 -0.23
CA VAL A 362 -10.31 -23.68 -1.12
C VAL A 362 -11.17 -24.69 -0.37
N LYS A 363 -12.02 -25.42 -1.08
CA LYS A 363 -12.75 -26.56 -0.51
C LYS A 363 -11.93 -27.82 -0.76
N LEU A 364 -11.40 -28.43 0.29
CA LEU A 364 -10.67 -29.69 0.20
C LEU A 364 -11.56 -30.80 0.77
N TYR A 365 -12.12 -31.65 -0.10
CA TYR A 365 -13.03 -32.73 0.27
C TYR A 365 -14.19 -32.28 1.17
N GLY A 366 -14.78 -31.12 0.81
CA GLY A 366 -15.90 -30.53 1.54
C GLY A 366 -15.50 -29.64 2.75
N ASN A 367 -14.24 -29.63 3.15
CA ASN A 367 -13.75 -28.77 4.21
C ASN A 367 -13.30 -27.41 3.62
N ARG A 368 -13.78 -26.30 4.16
CA ARG A 368 -13.33 -24.95 3.81
C ARG A 368 -11.98 -24.68 4.47
N VAL A 369 -10.92 -24.58 3.69
CA VAL A 369 -9.54 -24.41 4.14
C VAL A 369 -9.05 -23.03 3.78
N ASN A 370 -8.59 -22.28 4.78
CA ASN A 370 -7.99 -20.96 4.61
C ASN A 370 -6.51 -21.12 4.24
N LEU A 371 -6.11 -20.63 3.07
CA LEU A 371 -4.73 -20.70 2.58
C LEU A 371 -3.76 -19.91 3.47
N ASP A 372 -4.18 -18.76 4.00
CA ASP A 372 -3.36 -17.95 4.91
C ASP A 372 -3.10 -18.67 6.23
N ALA A 373 -4.09 -19.41 6.74
CA ALA A 373 -3.93 -20.24 7.94
C ALA A 373 -2.94 -21.38 7.71
N ILE A 374 -2.95 -22.02 6.54
CA ILE A 374 -1.97 -23.05 6.17
C ILE A 374 -0.55 -22.45 6.11
N GLU A 375 -0.39 -21.28 5.48
CA GLU A 375 0.90 -20.58 5.46
C GLU A 375 1.42 -20.27 6.87
N GLN A 376 0.54 -19.80 7.77
CA GLN A 376 0.91 -19.53 9.16
C GLN A 376 1.30 -20.81 9.92
N LEU A 377 0.55 -21.89 9.71
CA LEU A 377 0.82 -23.19 10.30
C LEU A 377 2.22 -23.71 9.89
N LEU A 378 2.57 -23.55 8.62
CA LEU A 378 3.89 -23.93 8.11
C LEU A 378 5.00 -23.04 8.68
N ARG A 379 4.80 -21.73 8.73
CA ARG A 379 5.78 -20.77 9.30
C ARG A 379 5.99 -20.95 10.81
N SER A 380 4.99 -21.44 11.54
CA SER A 380 5.13 -21.71 12.97
C SER A 380 6.05 -22.91 13.26
N ARG A 381 6.27 -23.77 12.28
CA ARG A 381 7.13 -24.96 12.38
C ARG A 381 8.61 -24.67 12.06
N ASP A 382 8.84 -23.84 11.06
CA ASP A 382 10.19 -23.42 10.68
C ASP A 382 10.19 -22.03 10.00
N GLU A 383 11.35 -21.38 9.93
CA GLU A 383 11.52 -20.02 9.40
C GLU A 383 11.44 -19.95 7.85
N GLY A 384 10.69 -20.85 7.20
CA GLY A 384 10.58 -20.92 5.76
C GLY A 384 9.63 -19.89 5.15
N GLU A 385 9.89 -19.53 3.89
CA GLU A 385 8.91 -18.83 3.06
C GLU A 385 7.92 -19.84 2.45
N TYR A 386 6.65 -19.67 2.76
CA TYR A 386 5.56 -20.52 2.27
C TYR A 386 4.45 -19.65 1.69
N VAL A 387 4.01 -19.97 0.48
CA VAL A 387 2.88 -19.34 -0.19
C VAL A 387 1.95 -20.43 -0.72
N CYS A 388 0.67 -20.32 -0.37
CA CYS A 388 -0.34 -21.26 -0.78
C CYS A 388 -1.20 -20.70 -1.90
N ALA A 389 -1.49 -21.54 -2.90
CA ALA A 389 -2.52 -21.32 -3.91
C ALA A 389 -3.30 -22.62 -4.08
N GLY A 390 -4.42 -22.58 -4.81
CA GLY A 390 -5.16 -23.81 -5.07
C GLY A 390 -6.52 -23.56 -5.67
N ILE A 391 -7.13 -24.65 -6.06
CA ILE A 391 -8.50 -24.79 -6.48
C ILE A 391 -9.18 -25.84 -5.61
N ASP A 392 -10.49 -26.00 -5.70
CA ASP A 392 -11.19 -27.02 -4.93
C ASP A 392 -10.55 -28.40 -5.12
N ASP A 393 -10.42 -29.10 -4.00
CA ASP A 393 -9.76 -30.40 -3.82
C ASP A 393 -8.25 -30.45 -4.10
N HIS A 394 -7.64 -29.31 -4.39
CA HIS A 394 -6.20 -29.27 -4.64
C HIS A 394 -5.52 -27.99 -4.12
N LEU A 395 -4.65 -28.15 -3.12
CA LEU A 395 -3.85 -27.07 -2.52
C LEU A 395 -2.38 -27.19 -2.90
N ILE A 396 -1.81 -26.12 -3.43
CA ILE A 396 -0.42 -26.03 -3.85
C ILE A 396 0.35 -25.16 -2.85
N ILE A 397 1.42 -25.69 -2.30
CA ILE A 397 2.32 -24.98 -1.39
C ILE A 397 3.62 -24.68 -2.17
N TYR A 398 3.93 -23.41 -2.37
CA TYR A 398 5.21 -22.96 -2.91
C TYR A 398 6.15 -22.66 -1.77
N THR A 399 7.40 -23.12 -1.88
CA THR A 399 8.44 -22.90 -0.86
C THR A 399 9.80 -22.73 -1.50
N THR A 400 10.66 -21.92 -0.86
CA THR A 400 12.06 -21.75 -1.24
C THR A 400 13.00 -22.75 -0.55
N HIS A 401 12.45 -23.67 0.27
CA HIS A 401 13.22 -24.66 1.02
C HIS A 401 13.25 -26.02 0.30
N PRO A 402 14.35 -26.41 -0.30
CA PRO A 402 14.45 -27.68 -1.01
C PRO A 402 14.42 -28.90 -0.06
N GLY A 403 13.90 -30.00 -0.55
CA GLY A 403 13.94 -31.31 0.13
C GLY A 403 12.97 -31.46 1.31
N LYS A 404 11.97 -30.57 1.47
CA LYS A 404 11.00 -30.65 2.57
C LYS A 404 9.62 -31.16 2.15
N ARG A 405 9.40 -31.50 0.88
CA ARG A 405 8.09 -31.84 0.29
C ARG A 405 7.30 -32.85 1.13
N GLU A 406 7.86 -34.02 1.38
CA GLU A 406 7.15 -35.10 2.11
C GLU A 406 6.86 -34.71 3.56
N LYS A 407 7.80 -34.00 4.21
CA LYS A 407 7.62 -33.53 5.59
C LYS A 407 6.50 -32.48 5.72
N ILE A 408 6.36 -31.61 4.72
CA ILE A 408 5.29 -30.60 4.67
C ILE A 408 3.93 -31.30 4.48
N ILE A 409 3.83 -32.19 3.51
CA ILE A 409 2.58 -32.92 3.23
C ILE A 409 2.14 -33.75 4.46
N HIS A 410 3.06 -34.48 5.07
CA HIS A 410 2.76 -35.27 6.25
C HIS A 410 2.27 -34.39 7.40
N PHE A 411 2.98 -33.30 7.69
CA PHE A 411 2.63 -32.35 8.74
C PHE A 411 1.24 -31.73 8.53
N LEU A 412 0.96 -31.27 7.31
CA LEU A 412 -0.35 -30.69 7.00
C LEU A 412 -1.46 -31.74 7.12
N SER A 413 -1.24 -32.95 6.63
CA SER A 413 -2.23 -34.03 6.75
C SER A 413 -2.53 -34.40 8.21
N GLU A 414 -1.49 -34.45 9.06
CA GLU A 414 -1.63 -34.70 10.51
C GLU A 414 -2.38 -33.58 11.19
N LYS A 415 -2.04 -32.30 10.91
CA LYS A 415 -2.61 -31.14 11.61
C LYS A 415 -4.01 -30.78 11.16
N THR A 416 -4.32 -31.00 9.89
CA THR A 416 -5.63 -30.63 9.31
C THR A 416 -6.61 -31.80 9.23
N GLY A 417 -6.16 -33.05 9.36
CA GLY A 417 -6.95 -34.25 9.12
C GLY A 417 -7.33 -34.46 7.64
N ILE A 418 -6.77 -33.67 6.71
CA ILE A 418 -7.08 -33.75 5.30
C ILE A 418 -6.16 -34.75 4.62
N ASN A 419 -6.70 -35.51 3.65
CA ASN A 419 -5.94 -36.49 2.89
C ASN A 419 -4.71 -35.85 2.23
N SER A 420 -3.56 -36.49 2.34
CA SER A 420 -2.30 -36.03 1.78
C SER A 420 -2.32 -35.79 0.27
N GLN A 421 -3.23 -36.44 -0.47
CA GLN A 421 -3.41 -36.25 -1.91
C GLN A 421 -3.96 -34.84 -2.28
N ALA A 422 -4.56 -34.13 -1.32
CA ALA A 422 -4.99 -32.75 -1.52
C ALA A 422 -3.82 -31.76 -1.61
N PHE A 423 -2.63 -32.15 -1.17
CA PHE A 423 -1.48 -31.25 -1.05
C PHE A 423 -0.42 -31.53 -2.11
N THR A 424 -0.02 -30.49 -2.82
CA THR A 424 1.17 -30.49 -3.69
C THR A 424 2.18 -29.46 -3.18
N VAL A 425 3.45 -29.84 -3.06
CA VAL A 425 4.53 -28.91 -2.72
C VAL A 425 5.38 -28.67 -3.96
N LYS A 426 5.54 -27.41 -4.35
CA LYS A 426 6.43 -26.95 -5.42
C LYS A 426 7.59 -26.16 -4.80
N GLU A 427 8.79 -26.62 -5.06
CA GLU A 427 10.01 -25.92 -4.67
C GLU A 427 10.39 -24.93 -5.77
N ILE A 428 10.53 -23.65 -5.38
CA ILE A 428 10.87 -22.56 -6.30
C ILE A 428 12.08 -21.78 -5.79
N PRO A 429 12.90 -21.17 -6.67
CA PRO A 429 14.09 -20.44 -6.25
C PRO A 429 13.75 -19.23 -5.35
N GLU A 430 12.69 -18.51 -5.68
CA GLU A 430 12.22 -17.34 -4.93
C GLU A 430 10.70 -17.19 -5.05
N ILE A 431 10.09 -16.56 -4.05
CA ILE A 431 8.69 -16.16 -4.09
C ILE A 431 8.59 -14.85 -4.88
N PRO A 432 7.84 -14.80 -6.01
CA PRO A 432 7.71 -13.59 -6.81
C PRO A 432 6.99 -12.49 -6.01
N LYS A 433 7.61 -11.31 -5.97
CA LYS A 433 7.11 -10.13 -5.24
C LYS A 433 7.23 -8.90 -6.13
N ASN A 434 6.27 -7.98 -6.04
CA ASN A 434 6.36 -6.69 -6.71
C ASN A 434 7.32 -5.72 -5.99
N SER A 435 7.54 -4.53 -6.57
CA SER A 435 8.40 -3.48 -6.01
C SER A 435 8.00 -3.03 -4.59
N SER A 436 6.75 -3.26 -4.19
CA SER A 436 6.24 -3.00 -2.84
C SER A 436 6.36 -4.20 -1.89
N GLY A 437 7.02 -5.29 -2.32
CA GLY A 437 7.22 -6.50 -1.52
C GLY A 437 5.97 -7.40 -1.37
N LYS A 438 4.90 -7.15 -2.13
CA LYS A 438 3.70 -8.00 -2.15
C LYS A 438 3.87 -9.18 -3.08
N ILE A 439 3.37 -10.35 -2.66
CA ILE A 439 3.42 -11.60 -3.43
C ILE A 439 2.56 -11.47 -4.70
N LEU A 440 3.15 -11.86 -5.84
CA LEU A 440 2.51 -11.90 -7.15
C LEU A 440 1.92 -13.31 -7.38
N TYR A 441 0.71 -13.55 -6.85
CA TYR A 441 0.04 -14.86 -6.93
C TYR A 441 -0.24 -15.32 -8.36
N THR A 442 -0.42 -14.41 -9.31
CA THR A 442 -0.62 -14.72 -10.73
C THR A 442 0.62 -15.38 -11.34
N GLU A 443 1.81 -14.94 -10.97
CA GLU A 443 3.06 -15.53 -11.46
C GLU A 443 3.29 -16.94 -10.90
N LEU A 444 2.84 -17.19 -9.66
CA LEU A 444 2.90 -18.53 -9.06
C LEU A 444 2.06 -19.57 -9.81
N SER A 445 0.95 -19.16 -10.42
CA SER A 445 0.08 -20.06 -11.17
C SER A 445 0.70 -20.54 -12.48
N HIS A 446 1.74 -19.87 -12.98
CA HIS A 446 2.48 -20.23 -14.19
C HIS A 446 3.75 -21.06 -13.90
N LEU A 447 4.11 -21.26 -12.63
CA LEU A 447 5.20 -22.09 -12.16
C LEU A 447 4.68 -23.49 -11.75
#